data_26c8579a6d1727ac94d1d1cc28fc4f6f
#
_entry.id   26c8579a6d1727ac94d1d1cc28fc4f6f
#
_cell.length_a   1.000
_cell.length_b   1.000
_cell.length_c   1.000
_cell.angle_alpha   90.00
_cell.angle_beta   90.00
_cell.angle_gamma   90.00
#
_symmetry.space_group_name_H-M   'P 1'
#
loop_
_entity.id
_entity.type
_entity.pdbx_description
1 polymer ?
#
loop_
_entity_poly.entity_id
_entity_poly.type
_entity_poly.pdbx_seq_one_letter_code
_entity_poly.pdbx_strand_id
1 'polypeptide(L)'
;MGTCIVCGTSTDGPICDTHQEDVLFDFRGDSANQLTEGRFYRGVVDGYADFGVFVDLSPRVTGLLHRSKLDQRLESLDWEPGDTVCVQVTNVRDNGDVDLGWSIRQTDREFRGTLVDEPEGDRLEDEQEAEADSGNASEATEPAETQQESRVATDADAEVAADPDDVSETPDEDEEAEPEPETASEPSDGDSESEPVTAETDESTEPAGPAEPNDGGTVQVEAEREQEMETTTDEHARVAVDALREHVGSDVRLEGEVVSVRQTSGPTVFELGDESGVVDCAAFVEAGVRAYPDIETGDIVRLNGEVRVRRDELQVETEGLVELEGEEEETVESRMQEALDAEASPDAFEPLADDETIVAATDDIESVATAIRRAVFASRPVVVRHAATTDGYVTGAAIERAVLPLVREEHASSDAAYHYFDRRPLEEGSYGMADATKDTSRMLDNQERHDEKLPLFVFAAAGSTEDSLDGLEMLDIYGVESVVVDSLSTAARTDELATATASVTDRTACTVGANVAAAVNEDVRSDLGHLPAVTFWEDTPDAYADLASEAGIDAEAARQLREAIALEAFYQSYEDKRELIIDLLFDQEVGLAANVSEQFTEK
;
A
#
# COMPACT_ATOMS: atom_id res chain seq x y z
N MET A 1 -16.79 20.04 -32.42
CA MET A 1 -16.86 20.31 -30.96
C MET A 1 -17.66 19.19 -30.34
N GLY A 2 -17.02 18.42 -29.56
CA GLY A 2 -17.61 17.31 -28.81
C GLY A 2 -17.85 17.70 -27.34
N THR A 3 -18.26 16.71 -26.54
CA THR A 3 -18.46 16.88 -25.10
C THR A 3 -17.78 15.70 -24.45
N CYS A 4 -16.94 15.95 -23.42
CA CYS A 4 -16.25 14.89 -22.69
C CYS A 4 -17.26 13.90 -22.09
N ILE A 5 -17.08 12.61 -22.36
CA ILE A 5 -17.98 11.54 -21.89
C ILE A 5 -17.96 11.39 -20.37
N VAL A 6 -16.89 11.84 -19.71
CA VAL A 6 -16.72 11.73 -18.24
C VAL A 6 -17.31 12.92 -17.50
N CYS A 7 -16.96 14.16 -17.88
CA CYS A 7 -17.34 15.37 -17.13
C CYS A 7 -18.33 16.30 -17.83
N GLY A 8 -18.71 16.03 -19.08
CA GLY A 8 -19.64 16.87 -19.85
C GLY A 8 -19.08 18.21 -20.33
N THR A 9 -17.78 18.50 -20.12
CA THR A 9 -17.16 19.74 -20.61
C THR A 9 -17.01 19.74 -22.12
N SER A 10 -17.19 20.89 -22.76
CA SER A 10 -17.01 21.06 -24.22
C SER A 10 -15.54 20.86 -24.60
N THR A 11 -15.28 19.99 -25.59
CA THR A 11 -13.93 19.63 -26.06
C THR A 11 -13.94 19.42 -27.57
N ASP A 12 -12.79 19.31 -28.20
CA ASP A 12 -12.71 19.07 -29.66
C ASP A 12 -13.00 17.60 -30.03
N GLY A 13 -12.90 16.66 -29.05
CA GLY A 13 -13.19 15.23 -29.21
C GLY A 13 -14.19 14.71 -28.16
N PRO A 14 -14.32 13.40 -27.99
CA PRO A 14 -15.18 12.79 -26.99
C PRO A 14 -14.61 12.80 -25.56
N ILE A 15 -13.35 13.18 -25.37
CA ILE A 15 -12.64 13.20 -24.08
C ILE A 15 -11.83 14.50 -23.92
N CYS A 16 -11.75 15.05 -22.71
CA CYS A 16 -10.88 16.19 -22.39
C CYS A 16 -9.53 15.73 -21.85
N ASP A 17 -8.53 16.62 -21.86
CA ASP A 17 -7.15 16.30 -21.47
C ASP A 17 -7.05 15.75 -20.04
N THR A 18 -7.89 16.21 -19.12
CA THR A 18 -7.91 15.79 -17.71
C THR A 18 -8.40 14.36 -17.51
N HIS A 19 -9.24 13.82 -18.39
CA HIS A 19 -9.87 12.50 -18.21
C HIS A 19 -9.34 11.44 -19.18
N GLN A 20 -8.22 11.68 -19.83
CA GLN A 20 -7.61 10.70 -20.75
C GLN A 20 -7.15 9.42 -20.05
N GLU A 21 -6.80 9.51 -18.77
CA GLU A 21 -6.42 8.37 -17.93
C GLU A 21 -7.62 7.63 -17.33
N ASP A 22 -8.84 8.20 -17.41
CA ASP A 22 -10.06 7.60 -16.86
C ASP A 22 -10.77 6.65 -17.82
N VAL A 23 -10.34 6.59 -19.08
CA VAL A 23 -11.02 5.89 -20.17
C VAL A 23 -10.09 4.84 -20.78
N LEU A 24 -10.65 3.70 -21.15
CA LEU A 24 -9.94 2.65 -21.88
C LEU A 24 -10.03 2.93 -23.39
N PHE A 25 -8.92 2.76 -24.11
CA PHE A 25 -8.84 2.98 -25.54
C PHE A 25 -8.61 1.67 -26.30
N ASP A 26 -9.35 1.47 -27.39
CA ASP A 26 -9.07 0.47 -28.41
C ASP A 26 -8.26 1.11 -29.54
N PHE A 27 -6.99 0.77 -29.64
CA PHE A 27 -6.11 1.32 -30.66
C PHE A 27 -6.35 0.69 -32.03
N ARG A 28 -6.64 1.52 -33.04
CA ARG A 28 -6.87 1.12 -34.44
C ARG A 28 -5.79 1.63 -35.39
N GLY A 29 -4.74 2.20 -34.85
CA GLY A 29 -3.60 2.66 -35.66
C GLY A 29 -2.71 1.52 -36.14
N ASP A 30 -1.81 1.85 -37.08
CA ASP A 30 -0.84 0.92 -37.66
C ASP A 30 0.62 1.29 -37.38
N SER A 31 0.84 2.32 -36.55
CA SER A 31 2.17 2.82 -36.17
C SER A 31 2.19 3.25 -34.71
N ALA A 32 3.25 2.92 -33.98
CA ALA A 32 3.46 3.29 -32.60
C ALA A 32 3.39 4.81 -32.33
N ASN A 33 3.83 5.63 -33.28
CA ASN A 33 3.79 7.10 -33.16
C ASN A 33 2.37 7.70 -33.16
N GLN A 34 1.34 6.88 -33.32
CA GLN A 34 -0.07 7.28 -33.26
C GLN A 34 -0.65 7.04 -31.87
N LEU A 35 0.07 6.35 -30.98
CA LEU A 35 -0.30 6.16 -29.60
C LEU A 35 -0.10 7.46 -28.80
N THR A 36 -0.93 7.66 -27.81
CA THR A 36 -0.81 8.79 -26.88
C THR A 36 -0.27 8.29 -25.53
N GLU A 37 0.83 8.89 -25.07
CA GLU A 37 1.40 8.60 -23.75
C GLU A 37 0.42 8.97 -22.63
N GLY A 38 0.41 8.18 -21.55
CA GLY A 38 -0.49 8.35 -20.42
C GLY A 38 -1.84 7.63 -20.55
N ARG A 39 -2.29 7.30 -21.77
CA ARG A 39 -3.55 6.59 -22.01
C ARG A 39 -3.48 5.10 -21.65
N PHE A 40 -4.60 4.55 -21.24
CA PHE A 40 -4.79 3.11 -21.05
C PHE A 40 -5.36 2.47 -22.30
N TYR A 41 -4.70 1.43 -22.76
CA TYR A 41 -5.10 0.71 -23.97
C TYR A 41 -5.44 -0.74 -23.67
N ARG A 42 -6.45 -1.26 -24.36
CA ARG A 42 -6.73 -2.70 -24.41
C ARG A 42 -5.73 -3.36 -25.36
N GLY A 43 -5.07 -4.40 -24.90
CA GLY A 43 -4.13 -5.19 -25.68
C GLY A 43 -4.35 -6.68 -25.52
N VAL A 44 -3.62 -7.46 -26.29
CA VAL A 44 -3.61 -8.93 -26.23
C VAL A 44 -2.20 -9.40 -25.92
N VAL A 45 -2.06 -10.27 -24.94
CA VAL A 45 -0.75 -10.85 -24.59
C VAL A 45 -0.23 -11.69 -25.75
N ASP A 46 0.91 -11.30 -26.33
CA ASP A 46 1.60 -12.05 -27.38
C ASP A 46 2.52 -13.12 -26.78
N GLY A 47 3.27 -12.78 -25.74
CA GLY A 47 4.17 -13.73 -25.10
C GLY A 47 5.07 -13.15 -24.03
N TYR A 48 5.86 -14.03 -23.42
CA TYR A 48 6.76 -13.73 -22.31
C TYR A 48 8.22 -13.81 -22.73
N ALA A 49 9.04 -12.94 -22.18
CA ALA A 49 10.50 -12.99 -22.23
C ALA A 49 11.05 -12.80 -20.80
N ASP A 50 12.32 -13.19 -20.57
CA ASP A 50 12.99 -13.05 -19.26
C ASP A 50 12.97 -11.62 -18.69
N PHE A 51 12.74 -10.62 -19.53
CA PHE A 51 12.75 -9.21 -19.18
C PHE A 51 11.37 -8.55 -19.22
N GLY A 52 10.27 -9.25 -19.57
CA GLY A 52 8.93 -8.67 -19.58
C GLY A 52 7.93 -9.43 -20.43
N VAL A 53 6.74 -8.83 -20.58
CA VAL A 53 5.61 -9.34 -21.36
C VAL A 53 5.43 -8.49 -22.60
N PHE A 54 5.24 -9.12 -23.74
CA PHE A 54 4.85 -8.44 -24.98
C PHE A 54 3.32 -8.42 -25.10
N VAL A 55 2.78 -7.22 -25.36
CA VAL A 55 1.35 -7.00 -25.50
C VAL A 55 1.08 -6.32 -26.84
N ASP A 56 0.26 -6.95 -27.66
CA ASP A 56 -0.20 -6.40 -28.92
C ASP A 56 -1.34 -5.41 -28.72
N LEU A 57 -1.08 -4.13 -28.99
CA LEU A 57 -2.08 -3.05 -28.95
C LEU A 57 -2.86 -2.96 -30.25
N SER A 58 -2.27 -3.41 -31.36
CA SER A 58 -2.93 -3.61 -32.66
C SER A 58 -2.17 -4.69 -33.46
N PRO A 59 -2.69 -5.18 -34.58
CA PRO A 59 -2.00 -6.20 -35.40
C PRO A 59 -0.58 -5.81 -35.90
N ARG A 60 -0.18 -4.58 -35.68
CA ARG A 60 1.12 -4.03 -36.15
C ARG A 60 1.91 -3.31 -35.07
N VAL A 61 1.36 -3.14 -33.89
CA VAL A 61 2.00 -2.41 -32.81
C VAL A 61 1.98 -3.27 -31.56
N THR A 62 3.18 -3.70 -31.16
CA THR A 62 3.43 -4.47 -29.94
C THR A 62 4.20 -3.59 -28.96
N GLY A 63 3.80 -3.56 -27.72
CA GLY A 63 4.51 -2.89 -26.64
C GLY A 63 5.17 -3.88 -25.68
N LEU A 64 6.15 -3.41 -24.92
CA LEU A 64 6.83 -4.17 -23.89
C LEU A 64 6.46 -3.67 -22.50
N LEU A 65 5.84 -4.53 -21.71
CA LEU A 65 5.69 -4.34 -20.28
C LEU A 65 6.92 -4.96 -19.59
N HIS A 66 7.90 -4.11 -19.28
CA HIS A 66 9.15 -4.56 -18.70
C HIS A 66 8.99 -4.99 -17.25
N ARG A 67 9.68 -6.06 -16.81
CA ARG A 67 9.61 -6.62 -15.44
C ARG A 67 9.82 -5.59 -14.32
N SER A 68 10.62 -4.54 -14.55
CA SER A 68 10.81 -3.45 -13.58
C SER A 68 9.57 -2.58 -13.34
N LYS A 69 8.53 -2.72 -14.17
CA LYS A 69 7.22 -2.06 -14.03
C LYS A 69 6.15 -2.98 -13.45
N LEU A 70 6.52 -4.20 -13.12
CA LEU A 70 5.65 -5.26 -12.59
C LEU A 70 5.94 -5.58 -11.12
N ASP A 71 6.78 -4.76 -10.43
CA ASP A 71 7.15 -4.94 -9.03
C ASP A 71 7.46 -6.43 -8.68
N GLN A 72 8.31 -7.07 -9.49
CA GLN A 72 8.68 -8.49 -9.40
C GLN A 72 7.56 -9.51 -9.68
N ARG A 73 6.38 -9.08 -10.15
CA ARG A 73 5.21 -9.94 -10.40
C ARG A 73 5.23 -10.68 -11.75
N LEU A 74 6.31 -10.67 -12.51
CA LEU A 74 6.34 -11.34 -13.81
C LEU A 74 6.03 -12.85 -13.71
N GLU A 75 6.42 -13.50 -12.63
CA GLU A 75 6.19 -14.93 -12.39
C GLU A 75 4.80 -15.21 -11.79
N SER A 76 4.14 -14.20 -11.24
CA SER A 76 2.80 -14.28 -10.66
C SER A 76 1.70 -13.70 -11.55
N LEU A 77 2.03 -13.30 -12.78
CA LEU A 77 1.02 -12.92 -13.76
C LEU A 77 0.33 -14.17 -14.31
N ASP A 78 -0.93 -14.36 -13.97
CA ASP A 78 -1.77 -15.45 -14.51
C ASP A 78 -2.26 -15.18 -15.94
N TRP A 79 -1.53 -14.35 -16.71
CA TRP A 79 -1.88 -14.08 -18.09
C TRP A 79 -1.37 -15.18 -19.02
N GLU A 80 -2.20 -15.66 -19.90
CA GLU A 80 -1.81 -16.58 -20.95
C GLU A 80 -1.68 -15.84 -22.31
N PRO A 81 -0.80 -16.29 -23.23
CA PRO A 81 -0.79 -15.73 -24.58
C PRO A 81 -2.18 -15.82 -25.22
N GLY A 82 -2.72 -14.69 -25.65
CA GLY A 82 -4.07 -14.53 -26.17
C GLY A 82 -5.06 -13.88 -25.19
N ASP A 83 -4.67 -13.67 -23.95
CA ASP A 83 -5.52 -12.96 -22.97
C ASP A 83 -5.61 -11.48 -23.30
N THR A 84 -6.78 -10.91 -23.06
CA THR A 84 -7.02 -9.47 -23.19
C THR A 84 -6.69 -8.79 -21.88
N VAL A 85 -5.81 -7.78 -21.95
CA VAL A 85 -5.29 -7.05 -20.79
C VAL A 85 -5.38 -5.54 -21.00
N CYS A 86 -5.41 -4.78 -19.90
CA CYS A 86 -5.36 -3.32 -19.94
C CYS A 86 -3.96 -2.86 -19.51
N VAL A 87 -3.30 -2.05 -20.34
CA VAL A 87 -1.95 -1.53 -20.11
C VAL A 87 -1.89 -0.03 -20.38
N GLN A 88 -1.02 0.69 -19.66
CA GLN A 88 -0.77 2.11 -19.91
C GLN A 88 0.40 2.29 -20.86
N VAL A 89 0.29 3.15 -21.85
CA VAL A 89 1.44 3.57 -22.68
C VAL A 89 2.22 4.63 -21.90
N THR A 90 3.43 4.27 -21.44
CA THR A 90 4.27 5.17 -20.63
C THR A 90 5.26 5.97 -21.47
N ASN A 91 5.69 5.42 -22.61
CA ASN A 91 6.60 6.11 -23.52
C ASN A 91 6.56 5.48 -24.92
N VAL A 92 6.70 6.29 -25.96
CA VAL A 92 6.83 5.85 -27.34
C VAL A 92 8.16 6.35 -27.89
N ARG A 93 9.09 5.44 -28.16
CA ARG A 93 10.44 5.78 -28.60
C ARG A 93 10.51 6.10 -30.10
N ASP A 94 11.47 6.92 -30.50
CA ASP A 94 11.67 7.33 -31.92
C ASP A 94 11.90 6.14 -32.87
N ASN A 95 12.36 4.98 -32.37
CA ASN A 95 12.56 3.75 -33.14
C ASN A 95 11.28 2.92 -33.31
N GLY A 96 10.17 3.34 -32.71
CA GLY A 96 8.88 2.66 -32.75
C GLY A 96 8.65 1.64 -31.63
N ASP A 97 9.57 1.53 -30.66
CA ASP A 97 9.36 0.71 -29.48
C ASP A 97 8.38 1.40 -28.53
N VAL A 98 7.47 0.64 -27.93
CA VAL A 98 6.47 1.14 -26.99
C VAL A 98 6.76 0.56 -25.60
N ASP A 99 7.01 1.44 -24.64
CA ASP A 99 7.15 1.08 -23.24
C ASP A 99 5.76 1.10 -22.57
N LEU A 100 5.39 -0.02 -21.96
CA LEU A 100 4.11 -0.17 -21.27
C LEU A 100 4.29 -0.11 -19.76
N GLY A 101 3.29 0.40 -19.07
CA GLY A 101 3.11 0.38 -17.62
C GLY A 101 1.99 -0.60 -17.23
N TRP A 102 2.11 -1.14 -16.02
CA TRP A 102 1.07 -1.96 -15.42
C TRP A 102 -0.20 -1.11 -15.16
N SER A 103 -1.36 -1.68 -15.40
CA SER A 103 -2.65 -1.11 -14.98
C SER A 103 -3.25 -1.96 -13.88
N ILE A 104 -3.62 -1.34 -12.77
CA ILE A 104 -4.40 -1.99 -11.69
C ILE A 104 -5.79 -2.36 -12.22
N ARG A 105 -6.35 -1.52 -13.13
CA ARG A 105 -7.63 -1.74 -13.79
C ARG A 105 -7.45 -2.73 -14.94
N GLN A 106 -8.01 -3.93 -14.81
CA GLN A 106 -7.86 -5.01 -15.80
C GLN A 106 -9.16 -5.32 -16.53
N THR A 107 -10.27 -4.70 -16.16
CA THR A 107 -11.57 -4.90 -16.81
C THR A 107 -12.15 -3.59 -17.30
N ASP A 108 -12.92 -3.65 -18.41
CA ASP A 108 -13.59 -2.47 -19.03
C ASP A 108 -14.49 -1.71 -18.05
N ARG A 109 -15.01 -2.40 -17.03
CA ARG A 109 -15.94 -1.82 -16.04
C ARG A 109 -15.24 -0.91 -15.01
N GLU A 110 -13.94 -1.01 -14.92
CA GLU A 110 -13.12 -0.21 -14.01
C GLU A 110 -12.74 1.14 -14.63
N PHE A 111 -13.03 1.34 -15.90
CA PHE A 111 -12.86 2.60 -16.61
C PHE A 111 -14.21 3.31 -16.74
N ARG A 112 -14.18 4.63 -16.87
CA ARG A 112 -15.38 5.49 -16.99
C ARG A 112 -15.98 5.51 -18.39
N GLY A 113 -15.46 4.69 -19.30
CA GLY A 113 -15.93 4.51 -20.66
C GLY A 113 -14.87 3.90 -21.54
N THR A 114 -15.29 3.47 -22.75
CA THR A 114 -14.39 2.93 -23.78
C THR A 114 -14.46 3.80 -25.03
N LEU A 115 -13.31 4.14 -25.58
CA LEU A 115 -13.15 4.91 -26.80
C LEU A 115 -12.28 4.14 -27.80
N VAL A 116 -12.47 4.41 -29.07
CA VAL A 116 -11.61 3.93 -30.14
C VAL A 116 -10.64 5.04 -30.54
N ASP A 117 -9.34 4.77 -30.43
CA ASP A 117 -8.25 5.68 -30.82
C ASP A 117 -7.84 5.37 -32.27
N GLU A 118 -8.19 6.27 -33.18
CA GLU A 118 -7.87 6.17 -34.61
C GLU A 118 -7.02 7.35 -35.08
N PRO A 119 -6.24 7.19 -36.16
CA PRO A 119 -5.42 8.28 -36.70
C PRO A 119 -6.19 9.56 -37.07
N GLU A 120 -7.51 9.45 -37.23
CA GLU A 120 -8.42 10.56 -37.58
C GLU A 120 -9.06 11.22 -36.35
N GLY A 121 -8.84 10.65 -35.12
CA GLY A 121 -9.35 11.13 -33.85
C GLY A 121 -10.14 10.08 -33.08
N ASP A 122 -10.35 10.34 -31.78
CA ASP A 122 -11.06 9.44 -30.87
C ASP A 122 -12.56 9.38 -31.17
N ARG A 123 -13.16 8.17 -31.09
CA ARG A 123 -14.60 7.93 -31.31
C ARG A 123 -15.19 7.00 -30.23
N LEU A 124 -16.50 7.09 -30.02
CA LEU A 124 -17.25 6.14 -29.19
C LEU A 124 -17.38 4.78 -29.90
N GLU A 125 -17.27 3.69 -29.14
CA GLU A 125 -17.33 2.31 -29.65
C GLU A 125 -18.68 2.02 -30.36
N ASP A 126 -19.79 2.60 -29.89
CA ASP A 126 -21.14 2.43 -30.42
C ASP A 126 -21.35 3.08 -31.81
N GLU A 127 -20.47 3.96 -32.29
CA GLU A 127 -20.59 4.59 -33.61
C GLU A 127 -20.15 3.67 -34.75
N GLN A 128 -19.44 2.57 -34.46
CA GLN A 128 -19.00 1.61 -35.50
C GLN A 128 -20.10 0.66 -35.99
N GLU A 129 -21.06 0.30 -35.12
CA GLU A 129 -22.19 -0.57 -35.55
C GLU A 129 -23.14 0.16 -36.50
N ALA A 130 -23.25 1.49 -36.40
CA ALA A 130 -24.12 2.29 -37.25
C ALA A 130 -23.58 2.48 -38.68
N GLU A 131 -22.26 2.47 -38.88
CA GLU A 131 -21.66 2.62 -40.23
C GLU A 131 -21.50 1.28 -40.96
N ALA A 132 -21.39 0.16 -40.24
CA ALA A 132 -21.32 -1.17 -40.85
C ALA A 132 -22.68 -1.67 -41.36
N ASP A 133 -23.81 -1.20 -40.78
CA ASP A 133 -25.17 -1.59 -41.16
C ASP A 133 -25.77 -0.73 -42.30
N SER A 134 -25.12 0.36 -42.70
CA SER A 134 -25.60 1.22 -43.79
C SER A 134 -25.28 0.71 -45.20
N GLY A 135 -24.60 -0.43 -45.33
CA GLY A 135 -24.08 -0.99 -46.60
C GLY A 135 -24.96 -2.04 -47.30
N ASN A 136 -26.00 -2.58 -46.64
CA ASN A 136 -26.78 -3.64 -47.29
C ASN A 136 -28.20 -3.83 -46.73
N ALA A 137 -29.15 -3.00 -47.11
CA ALA A 137 -30.57 -3.39 -47.07
C ALA A 137 -31.40 -2.56 -48.07
N SER A 138 -31.69 -3.22 -49.15
CA SER A 138 -32.85 -2.89 -49.99
C SER A 138 -33.94 -3.92 -49.67
N GLU A 139 -35.15 -3.40 -49.45
CA GLU A 139 -36.48 -4.03 -49.58
C GLU A 139 -37.24 -4.50 -48.33
N ALA A 140 -38.30 -3.70 -48.09
CA ALA A 140 -39.72 -4.07 -47.87
C ALA A 140 -40.20 -4.32 -46.42
N THR A 141 -40.99 -3.49 -45.87
CA THR A 141 -42.46 -3.35 -45.79
C THR A 141 -42.91 -2.92 -44.39
N GLU A 142 -43.58 -1.79 -44.34
CA GLU A 142 -44.43 -1.24 -43.25
C GLU A 142 -45.69 -2.13 -43.00
N PRO A 143 -46.65 -1.79 -42.08
CA PRO A 143 -46.75 -0.76 -41.03
C PRO A 143 -47.51 -1.23 -39.73
N ALA A 144 -47.65 -0.34 -38.81
CA ALA A 144 -48.83 0.03 -37.98
C ALA A 144 -48.53 0.32 -36.51
N GLU A 145 -48.64 1.59 -36.17
CA GLU A 145 -49.61 2.29 -35.30
C GLU A 145 -49.67 1.85 -33.82
N THR A 146 -49.66 2.73 -32.82
CA THR A 146 -50.58 3.83 -32.51
C THR A 146 -50.15 4.54 -31.20
N GLN A 147 -50.04 5.88 -31.22
CA GLN A 147 -50.60 6.92 -30.30
C GLN A 147 -50.34 6.80 -28.78
N GLN A 148 -50.22 7.79 -27.99
CA GLN A 148 -50.57 9.23 -28.02
C GLN A 148 -50.06 9.93 -26.76
N GLU A 149 -49.56 11.13 -26.92
CA GLU A 149 -49.90 12.42 -26.31
C GLU A 149 -49.82 12.55 -24.76
N SER A 150 -49.28 13.63 -24.18
CA SER A 150 -49.67 15.04 -24.29
C SER A 150 -48.74 15.94 -23.47
N ARG A 151 -48.13 16.97 -24.03
CA ARG A 151 -48.27 18.42 -23.79
C ARG A 151 -48.50 18.88 -22.33
N VAL A 152 -47.74 19.89 -21.86
CA VAL A 152 -48.08 21.32 -21.95
C VAL A 152 -46.89 22.20 -21.60
N ALA A 153 -46.68 23.24 -22.38
CA ALA A 153 -45.77 24.37 -22.23
C ALA A 153 -46.40 25.50 -21.36
N THR A 154 -45.54 26.40 -20.87
CA THR A 154 -45.70 27.88 -20.85
C THR A 154 -44.42 28.46 -20.25
N ASP A 155 -43.58 29.21 -20.94
CA ASP A 155 -43.63 30.59 -21.44
C ASP A 155 -43.55 31.67 -20.34
N ALA A 156 -42.54 32.50 -20.45
CA ALA A 156 -42.41 33.97 -20.42
C ALA A 156 -41.09 34.39 -19.73
N ASP A 157 -40.09 34.87 -20.44
CA ASP A 157 -39.85 36.25 -20.96
C ASP A 157 -39.44 37.27 -19.87
N ALA A 158 -38.21 37.79 -19.98
CA ALA A 158 -37.81 39.18 -20.14
C ALA A 158 -36.33 39.43 -19.83
N GLU A 159 -35.58 39.71 -20.86
CA GLU A 159 -34.62 40.79 -21.16
C GLU A 159 -34.34 41.81 -20.01
N VAL A 160 -33.05 42.19 -19.87
CA VAL A 160 -32.45 43.45 -20.35
C VAL A 160 -30.97 43.55 -19.93
N ALA A 161 -30.12 43.64 -20.93
CA ALA A 161 -28.89 44.33 -21.23
C ALA A 161 -28.27 45.32 -20.19
N ALA A 162 -26.95 45.32 -20.07
CA ALA A 162 -26.02 46.35 -20.58
C ALA A 162 -24.60 46.17 -20.02
N ASP A 163 -23.66 46.01 -20.92
CA ASP A 163 -22.26 46.40 -20.88
C ASP A 163 -22.15 47.94 -20.96
N PRO A 164 -20.98 48.66 -20.87
CA PRO A 164 -19.57 48.28 -20.92
C PRO A 164 -18.59 49.17 -20.09
N ASP A 165 -17.29 49.02 -20.47
CA ASP A 165 -16.12 49.92 -20.36
C ASP A 165 -15.16 49.64 -19.18
N ASP A 166 -13.97 49.20 -19.46
CA ASP A 166 -12.79 49.67 -20.25
C ASP A 166 -11.65 50.17 -19.31
N VAL A 167 -10.43 49.96 -19.80
CA VAL A 167 -9.11 50.55 -19.49
C VAL A 167 -8.13 49.66 -18.69
N SER A 168 -7.30 48.90 -19.41
CA SER A 168 -5.87 49.06 -19.77
C SER A 168 -4.95 49.54 -18.66
N GLU A 169 -3.88 48.81 -18.44
CA GLU A 169 -2.49 49.15 -18.77
C GLU A 169 -1.52 48.15 -18.17
N THR A 170 -0.71 47.57 -19.04
CA THR A 170 0.64 47.09 -18.71
C THR A 170 1.60 48.29 -18.72
N PRO A 171 2.81 48.25 -18.12
CA PRO A 171 3.93 47.67 -18.81
C PRO A 171 5.09 47.07 -17.94
N ASP A 172 5.82 46.17 -18.63
CA ASP A 172 7.27 46.06 -18.82
C ASP A 172 8.23 45.80 -17.65
N GLU A 173 8.93 44.69 -17.87
CA GLU A 173 10.39 44.48 -18.11
C GLU A 173 11.34 44.63 -16.93
N ASP A 174 12.10 43.57 -16.69
CA ASP A 174 13.57 43.40 -16.79
C ASP A 174 13.92 42.01 -16.20
N GLU A 175 14.36 41.06 -16.93
CA GLU A 175 15.65 40.70 -17.57
C GLU A 175 16.78 40.35 -16.59
N GLU A 176 17.42 39.20 -16.91
CA GLU A 176 18.75 38.66 -16.56
C GLU A 176 18.80 37.73 -15.32
N ALA A 177 19.46 36.55 -15.35
CA ALA A 177 20.36 35.90 -16.30
C ALA A 177 20.59 34.45 -15.85
N GLU A 178 20.70 33.57 -16.81
CA GLU A 178 21.35 32.26 -16.68
C GLU A 178 22.84 32.42 -16.42
N PRO A 179 23.55 31.41 -15.92
CA PRO A 179 24.51 30.78 -16.81
C PRO A 179 24.50 29.22 -16.77
N GLU A 180 24.52 28.70 -17.95
CA GLU A 180 24.98 27.36 -18.34
C GLU A 180 26.52 27.27 -18.39
N PRO A 181 27.08 26.15 -18.91
CA PRO A 181 27.75 25.09 -18.19
C PRO A 181 29.22 24.95 -18.63
N GLU A 182 30.01 24.15 -17.95
CA GLU A 182 31.30 23.70 -18.51
C GLU A 182 31.43 22.18 -18.43
N THR A 183 31.37 21.59 -19.52
CA THR A 183 32.10 20.68 -20.41
C THR A 183 33.37 20.01 -19.87
N ALA A 184 33.38 18.70 -20.12
CA ALA A 184 34.41 17.86 -20.73
C ALA A 184 35.52 17.26 -19.86
N SER A 185 35.62 15.94 -19.88
CA SER A 185 36.73 15.26 -20.58
C SER A 185 36.59 13.72 -20.53
N GLU A 186 36.39 13.10 -21.66
CA GLU A 186 36.97 11.80 -22.04
C GLU A 186 38.37 12.06 -22.62
N PRO A 187 39.19 11.07 -22.98
CA PRO A 187 39.12 9.60 -22.98
C PRO A 187 40.43 8.90 -22.54
N SER A 188 40.44 7.58 -22.45
CA SER A 188 41.61 6.82 -22.94
C SER A 188 41.35 5.33 -23.11
N ASP A 189 41.46 4.88 -24.33
CA ASP A 189 41.60 3.52 -24.82
C ASP A 189 42.74 2.76 -24.15
N GLY A 190 42.53 1.48 -23.97
CA GLY A 190 43.57 0.52 -23.58
C GLY A 190 43.19 -0.90 -24.01
N ASP A 191 43.39 -1.14 -25.28
CA ASP A 191 43.46 -2.43 -25.96
C ASP A 191 44.40 -3.40 -25.25
N SER A 192 44.00 -4.65 -25.03
CA SER A 192 44.94 -5.77 -24.95
C SER A 192 44.24 -7.09 -25.24
N GLU A 193 44.44 -7.52 -26.47
CA GLU A 193 44.28 -8.88 -26.95
C GLU A 193 45.15 -9.85 -26.13
N SER A 194 44.66 -11.05 -25.89
CA SER A 194 45.45 -12.27 -25.99
C SER A 194 44.57 -13.49 -26.20
N GLU A 195 44.91 -14.14 -27.28
CA GLU A 195 44.35 -15.33 -27.91
C GLU A 195 44.51 -16.63 -27.08
N PRO A 196 43.91 -17.75 -27.59
CA PRO A 196 43.65 -18.96 -26.83
C PRO A 196 44.77 -19.99 -26.94
N VAL A 197 44.93 -20.81 -25.92
CA VAL A 197 45.78 -22.00 -25.96
C VAL A 197 44.94 -23.26 -25.99
N THR A 198 45.01 -23.94 -27.12
CA THR A 198 44.61 -25.33 -27.37
C THR A 198 45.65 -26.31 -26.85
N ALA A 199 45.23 -27.43 -26.26
CA ALA A 199 45.89 -28.74 -26.31
C ALA A 199 44.89 -29.79 -25.78
N GLU A 200 44.34 -30.56 -26.64
CA GLU A 200 44.63 -31.92 -27.15
C GLU A 200 44.44 -33.03 -26.09
N THR A 201 43.36 -33.75 -26.31
CA THR A 201 43.07 -35.19 -26.36
C THR A 201 44.07 -36.18 -25.78
N ASP A 202 43.58 -37.14 -24.99
CA ASP A 202 43.71 -38.59 -25.32
C ASP A 202 42.67 -39.41 -24.50
N GLU A 203 42.01 -40.14 -25.09
CA GLU A 203 41.42 -41.41 -25.50
C GLU A 203 41.23 -42.47 -24.40
N SER A 204 39.98 -42.97 -24.42
CA SER A 204 39.50 -44.35 -24.23
C SER A 204 39.42 -44.95 -22.83
N THR A 205 38.20 -45.33 -22.45
CA THR A 205 37.80 -46.74 -22.41
C THR A 205 36.28 -46.90 -22.17
N GLU A 206 35.65 -47.72 -22.98
CA GLU A 206 34.26 -48.14 -23.03
C GLU A 206 33.80 -49.04 -21.84
N PRO A 207 32.52 -49.49 -21.81
CA PRO A 207 31.60 -49.31 -20.67
C PRO A 207 31.35 -50.60 -19.89
N ALA A 208 30.95 -50.46 -18.64
CA ALA A 208 30.37 -51.57 -17.88
C ALA A 208 28.94 -51.20 -17.45
N GLY A 209 28.04 -52.13 -17.67
CA GLY A 209 26.60 -52.05 -17.58
C GLY A 209 26.01 -51.85 -16.19
N PRO A 210 24.67 -51.80 -16.10
CA PRO A 210 23.95 -51.16 -15.03
C PRO A 210 23.96 -51.97 -13.71
N ALA A 211 24.31 -51.33 -12.62
CA ALA A 211 24.10 -51.83 -11.27
C ALA A 211 22.79 -51.22 -10.71
N GLU A 212 21.97 -52.09 -10.18
CA GLU A 212 20.71 -51.74 -9.52
C GLU A 212 20.90 -50.80 -8.31
N PRO A 213 19.92 -49.91 -7.98
CA PRO A 213 20.04 -48.98 -6.89
C PRO A 213 19.98 -49.74 -5.56
N ASN A 214 20.98 -49.57 -4.74
CA ASN A 214 21.03 -50.04 -3.37
C ASN A 214 20.34 -48.96 -2.50
N ASP A 215 19.06 -49.17 -2.24
CA ASP A 215 18.20 -48.38 -1.38
C ASP A 215 18.54 -48.68 0.09
N GLY A 216 19.58 -48.10 0.62
CA GLY A 216 20.01 -48.32 2.01
C GLY A 216 21.10 -47.39 2.54
N GLY A 217 21.63 -46.49 1.68
CA GLY A 217 22.73 -45.60 2.05
C GLY A 217 22.35 -44.19 2.42
N THR A 218 21.22 -43.71 1.96
CA THR A 218 20.81 -42.31 2.12
C THR A 218 20.32 -42.03 3.55
N VAL A 219 19.51 -42.92 4.12
CA VAL A 219 18.94 -42.75 5.48
C VAL A 219 20.00 -42.82 6.60
N GLN A 220 21.12 -43.54 6.40
CA GLN A 220 22.18 -43.59 7.40
C GLN A 220 23.11 -42.38 7.35
N VAL A 221 23.30 -41.77 6.19
CA VAL A 221 24.14 -40.56 6.05
C VAL A 221 23.39 -39.31 6.52
N GLU A 222 22.08 -39.29 6.38
CA GLU A 222 21.23 -38.21 6.93
C GLU A 222 21.15 -38.29 8.45
N ALA A 223 20.90 -39.46 9.02
CA ALA A 223 20.89 -39.64 10.49
C ALA A 223 22.26 -39.44 11.16
N GLU A 224 23.38 -39.70 10.47
CA GLU A 224 24.72 -39.42 10.98
C GLU A 224 25.05 -37.92 10.84
N ARG A 225 24.55 -37.20 9.85
CA ARG A 225 24.64 -35.74 9.74
C ARG A 225 23.78 -35.02 10.77
N GLU A 226 22.57 -35.46 10.99
CA GLU A 226 21.69 -34.93 12.05
C GLU A 226 22.31 -35.09 13.43
N GLN A 227 22.89 -36.26 13.76
CA GLN A 227 23.58 -36.47 15.03
C GLN A 227 24.92 -35.74 15.16
N GLU A 228 25.65 -35.49 14.08
CA GLU A 228 26.86 -34.65 14.10
C GLU A 228 26.49 -33.15 14.22
N MET A 229 25.36 -32.71 13.62
CA MET A 229 24.84 -31.36 13.77
C MET A 229 24.31 -31.06 15.19
N GLU A 230 23.54 -31.97 15.79
CA GLU A 230 23.09 -31.83 17.20
C GLU A 230 24.24 -31.66 18.18
N THR A 231 25.40 -32.32 17.93
CA THR A 231 26.57 -32.24 18.82
C THR A 231 27.43 -30.98 18.58
N THR A 232 27.42 -30.38 17.38
CA THR A 232 28.15 -29.13 17.10
C THR A 232 27.34 -27.87 17.44
N THR A 233 26.02 -27.97 17.47
CA THR A 233 25.14 -26.84 17.83
C THR A 233 25.26 -26.38 19.28
N ASP A 234 25.74 -27.18 20.18
CA ASP A 234 25.84 -26.84 21.62
C ASP A 234 27.21 -26.25 22.05
N GLU A 235 28.20 -26.16 21.11
CA GLU A 235 29.55 -25.70 21.43
C GLU A 235 29.74 -24.18 21.46
N HIS A 236 28.87 -23.38 20.78
CA HIS A 236 29.03 -21.94 20.71
C HIS A 236 28.01 -21.21 21.58
N ALA A 237 28.46 -20.15 22.25
CA ALA A 237 27.55 -19.27 23.00
C ALA A 237 26.63 -18.53 22.00
N ARG A 238 25.35 -18.42 22.36
CA ARG A 238 24.40 -17.61 21.60
C ARG A 238 24.86 -16.14 21.53
N VAL A 239 24.77 -15.54 20.39
CA VAL A 239 25.03 -14.11 20.13
C VAL A 239 23.74 -13.48 19.55
N ALA A 240 23.40 -12.29 20.00
CA ALA A 240 22.28 -11.53 19.43
C ALA A 240 22.69 -10.85 18.09
N VAL A 241 21.74 -10.64 17.20
CA VAL A 241 22.00 -10.10 15.86
C VAL A 241 22.67 -8.72 15.92
N ASP A 242 22.27 -7.84 16.83
CA ASP A 242 22.86 -6.50 17.01
C ASP A 242 24.34 -6.54 17.42
N ALA A 243 24.76 -7.60 18.11
CA ALA A 243 26.14 -7.81 18.55
C ALA A 243 27.05 -8.45 17.48
N LEU A 244 26.53 -8.93 16.36
CA LEU A 244 27.28 -9.65 15.33
C LEU A 244 28.46 -8.85 14.76
N ARG A 245 28.38 -7.53 14.73
CA ARG A 245 29.47 -6.67 14.24
C ARG A 245 30.77 -6.83 15.05
N GLU A 246 30.66 -7.20 16.31
CA GLU A 246 31.80 -7.45 17.19
C GLU A 246 32.40 -8.85 17.00
N HIS A 247 31.67 -9.75 16.34
CA HIS A 247 32.01 -11.16 16.09
C HIS A 247 32.45 -11.48 14.67
N VAL A 248 32.76 -10.47 13.84
CA VAL A 248 33.22 -10.69 12.45
C VAL A 248 34.45 -11.59 12.40
N GLY A 249 34.35 -12.69 11.61
CA GLY A 249 35.38 -13.71 11.47
C GLY A 249 35.41 -14.76 12.60
N SER A 250 34.35 -14.83 13.40
CA SER A 250 34.16 -15.83 14.46
C SER A 250 32.91 -16.66 14.20
N ASP A 251 32.93 -17.88 14.72
CA ASP A 251 31.76 -18.76 14.70
C ASP A 251 30.81 -18.35 15.81
N VAL A 252 29.54 -18.26 15.49
CA VAL A 252 28.44 -17.83 16.37
C VAL A 252 27.27 -18.80 16.30
N ARG A 253 26.45 -18.80 17.36
CA ARG A 253 25.12 -19.42 17.36
C ARG A 253 24.06 -18.35 17.44
N LEU A 254 23.12 -18.37 16.48
CA LEU A 254 21.93 -17.56 16.45
C LEU A 254 20.70 -18.41 16.75
N GLU A 255 19.67 -17.80 17.31
CA GLU A 255 18.36 -18.41 17.55
C GLU A 255 17.29 -17.36 17.28
N GLY A 256 16.33 -17.65 16.41
CA GLY A 256 15.28 -16.72 15.99
C GLY A 256 14.33 -17.32 14.98
N GLU A 257 13.47 -16.48 14.42
CA GLU A 257 12.50 -16.81 13.38
C GLU A 257 13.09 -16.63 11.99
N VAL A 258 12.78 -17.52 11.07
CA VAL A 258 13.07 -17.36 9.64
C VAL A 258 12.08 -16.38 9.04
N VAL A 259 12.49 -15.14 8.82
CA VAL A 259 11.65 -14.06 8.27
C VAL A 259 11.40 -14.26 6.77
N SER A 260 12.42 -14.69 6.03
CA SER A 260 12.27 -15.00 4.60
C SER A 260 13.30 -16.04 4.12
N VAL A 261 12.97 -16.72 3.03
CA VAL A 261 13.87 -17.69 2.38
C VAL A 261 14.00 -17.35 0.90
N ARG A 262 15.22 -17.08 0.46
CA ARG A 262 15.52 -16.71 -0.94
C ARG A 262 16.50 -17.68 -1.58
N GLN A 263 16.10 -18.30 -2.69
CA GLN A 263 17.02 -19.10 -3.50
C GLN A 263 17.75 -18.18 -4.49
N THR A 264 19.07 -18.11 -4.39
CA THR A 264 19.90 -17.36 -5.34
C THR A 264 20.56 -18.30 -6.37
N SER A 265 21.26 -17.74 -7.35
CA SER A 265 22.11 -18.54 -8.26
C SER A 265 23.31 -19.19 -7.56
N GLY A 266 23.53 -18.88 -6.29
CA GLY A 266 24.57 -19.42 -5.42
C GLY A 266 23.95 -20.07 -4.18
N PRO A 267 24.08 -19.44 -2.99
CA PRO A 267 23.52 -19.99 -1.75
C PRO A 267 22.01 -19.85 -1.66
N THR A 268 21.38 -20.67 -0.82
CA THR A 268 20.09 -20.33 -0.21
C THR A 268 20.35 -19.28 0.87
N VAL A 269 19.62 -18.19 0.88
CA VAL A 269 19.74 -17.14 1.88
C VAL A 269 18.48 -17.17 2.75
N PHE A 270 18.69 -17.38 4.03
CA PHE A 270 17.68 -17.26 5.08
C PHE A 270 17.85 -15.89 5.74
N GLU A 271 16.80 -15.14 5.85
CA GLU A 271 16.76 -13.94 6.66
C GLU A 271 16.30 -14.32 8.05
N LEU A 272 17.21 -14.27 9.03
CA LEU A 272 16.94 -14.68 10.41
C LEU A 272 16.73 -13.47 11.30
N GLY A 273 15.58 -13.41 11.94
CA GLY A 273 15.22 -12.39 12.94
C GLY A 273 15.32 -12.91 14.37
N ASP A 274 15.96 -12.14 15.24
CA ASP A 274 15.92 -12.36 16.69
C ASP A 274 15.33 -11.14 17.43
N GLU A 275 15.38 -11.11 18.74
CA GLU A 275 14.87 -10.00 19.55
C GLU A 275 15.62 -8.68 19.36
N SER A 276 16.70 -8.64 18.59
CA SER A 276 17.57 -7.46 18.43
C SER A 276 17.70 -6.98 16.99
N GLY A 277 17.23 -7.75 16.00
CA GLY A 277 17.31 -7.37 14.59
C GLY A 277 17.25 -8.56 13.65
N VAL A 278 17.54 -8.30 12.38
CA VAL A 278 17.48 -9.28 11.28
C VAL A 278 18.84 -9.36 10.59
N VAL A 279 19.25 -10.57 10.15
CA VAL A 279 20.50 -10.79 9.44
C VAL A 279 20.36 -11.84 8.35
N ASP A 280 21.01 -11.59 7.20
CA ASP A 280 21.13 -12.57 6.10
C ASP A 280 22.06 -13.74 6.50
N CYS A 281 21.56 -14.97 6.37
CA CYS A 281 22.29 -16.20 6.62
C CYS A 281 22.41 -16.99 5.31
N ALA A 282 23.63 -17.14 4.80
CA ALA A 282 23.87 -17.77 3.50
C ALA A 282 24.32 -19.23 3.68
N ALA A 283 23.52 -20.16 3.24
CA ALA A 283 23.81 -21.59 3.24
C ALA A 283 24.30 -22.04 1.86
N PHE A 284 25.55 -22.50 1.79
CA PHE A 284 26.19 -22.93 0.56
C PHE A 284 26.11 -24.45 0.41
N VAL A 285 25.44 -24.89 -0.65
CA VAL A 285 25.40 -26.27 -1.13
C VAL A 285 25.74 -26.29 -2.64
N GLU A 286 25.51 -27.40 -3.31
CA GLU A 286 25.70 -27.47 -4.76
C GLU A 286 24.84 -26.45 -5.51
N ALA A 287 25.36 -25.86 -6.59
CA ALA A 287 24.64 -24.84 -7.36
C ALA A 287 23.28 -25.33 -7.86
N GLY A 288 22.24 -24.57 -7.54
CA GLY A 288 20.86 -24.87 -7.92
C GLY A 288 20.13 -25.85 -6.98
N VAL A 289 20.75 -26.22 -5.86
CA VAL A 289 20.11 -27.03 -4.82
C VAL A 289 19.73 -26.13 -3.65
N ARG A 290 18.48 -26.22 -3.19
CA ARG A 290 18.02 -25.51 -1.98
C ARG A 290 18.68 -26.18 -0.76
N ALA A 291 19.37 -25.38 0.05
CA ALA A 291 19.84 -25.82 1.34
C ALA A 291 18.65 -25.86 2.31
N TYR A 292 18.63 -26.85 3.18
CA TYR A 292 17.60 -27.03 4.21
C TYR A 292 16.16 -26.90 3.62
N PRO A 293 15.74 -27.85 2.77
CA PRO A 293 14.46 -27.74 2.05
C PRO A 293 13.23 -27.80 2.95
N ASP A 294 13.36 -28.32 4.17
CA ASP A 294 12.29 -28.46 5.13
C ASP A 294 12.08 -27.20 6.00
N ILE A 295 12.99 -26.23 5.93
CA ILE A 295 12.88 -24.96 6.67
C ILE A 295 12.09 -23.95 5.85
N GLU A 296 11.02 -23.42 6.42
CA GLU A 296 10.11 -22.46 5.80
C GLU A 296 10.12 -21.12 6.56
N THR A 297 9.47 -20.11 5.98
CA THR A 297 9.25 -18.82 6.64
C THR A 297 8.33 -19.02 7.85
N GLY A 298 8.68 -18.46 8.98
CA GLY A 298 7.97 -18.60 10.26
C GLY A 298 8.55 -19.64 11.20
N ASP A 299 9.46 -20.51 10.72
CA ASP A 299 10.08 -21.53 11.57
C ASP A 299 11.04 -20.89 12.57
N ILE A 300 11.00 -21.37 13.81
CA ILE A 300 11.95 -21.00 14.86
C ILE A 300 13.16 -21.93 14.76
N VAL A 301 14.32 -21.33 14.53
CA VAL A 301 15.52 -22.10 14.22
C VAL A 301 16.72 -21.74 15.10
N ARG A 302 17.65 -22.69 15.19
CA ARG A 302 19.01 -22.49 15.68
C ARG A 302 20.00 -22.62 14.54
N LEU A 303 20.81 -21.59 14.34
CA LEU A 303 21.80 -21.50 13.27
C LEU A 303 23.19 -21.34 13.85
N ASN A 304 24.15 -22.14 13.35
CA ASN A 304 25.58 -21.94 13.59
C ASN A 304 26.24 -21.50 12.29
N GLY A 305 27.18 -20.56 12.38
CA GLY A 305 27.92 -20.09 11.22
C GLY A 305 28.96 -19.03 11.53
N GLU A 306 29.81 -18.71 10.57
CA GLU A 306 30.83 -17.68 10.67
C GLU A 306 30.30 -16.32 10.24
N VAL A 307 30.49 -15.29 11.06
CA VAL A 307 30.09 -13.92 10.73
C VAL A 307 31.03 -13.30 9.71
N ARG A 308 30.50 -12.85 8.60
CA ARG A 308 31.24 -12.23 7.49
C ARG A 308 30.70 -10.85 7.15
N VAL A 309 31.54 -10.03 6.53
CA VAL A 309 31.09 -8.75 5.92
C VAL A 309 31.18 -8.90 4.40
N ARG A 310 30.04 -8.72 3.72
CA ARG A 310 29.95 -8.71 2.25
C ARG A 310 29.33 -7.40 1.80
N ARG A 311 30.02 -6.67 0.94
CA ARG A 311 29.55 -5.37 0.38
C ARG A 311 29.13 -4.35 1.45
N ASP A 312 29.82 -4.34 2.58
CA ASP A 312 29.56 -3.55 3.78
C ASP A 312 28.34 -4.00 4.62
N GLU A 313 27.63 -5.06 4.25
CA GLU A 313 26.57 -5.68 5.03
C GLU A 313 27.08 -6.90 5.81
N LEU A 314 26.49 -7.14 6.99
CA LEU A 314 26.75 -8.33 7.79
C LEU A 314 25.99 -9.52 7.17
N GLN A 315 26.66 -10.66 7.11
CA GLN A 315 26.08 -11.92 6.67
C GLN A 315 26.67 -13.05 7.48
N VAL A 316 25.88 -14.06 7.81
CA VAL A 316 26.39 -15.27 8.47
C VAL A 316 26.50 -16.38 7.43
N GLU A 317 27.69 -16.94 7.27
CA GLU A 317 27.93 -18.12 6.44
C GLU A 317 27.49 -19.35 7.23
N THR A 318 26.33 -19.93 6.86
CA THR A 318 25.65 -20.99 7.61
C THR A 318 26.43 -22.30 7.51
N GLU A 319 26.81 -22.86 8.63
CA GLU A 319 27.43 -24.20 8.76
C GLU A 319 26.41 -25.26 9.16
N GLY A 320 25.41 -24.89 9.98
CA GLY A 320 24.33 -25.74 10.42
C GLY A 320 23.08 -24.95 10.76
N LEU A 321 21.92 -25.50 10.42
CA LEU A 321 20.60 -24.93 10.68
C LEU A 321 19.68 -26.05 11.12
N VAL A 322 18.99 -25.87 12.24
CA VAL A 322 18.08 -26.86 12.84
C VAL A 322 16.83 -26.13 13.30
N GLU A 323 15.68 -26.66 12.97
CA GLU A 323 14.38 -26.24 13.50
C GLU A 323 14.31 -26.57 15.01
N LEU A 324 13.81 -25.66 15.81
CA LEU A 324 13.59 -25.85 17.24
C LEU A 324 12.15 -26.33 17.48
N GLU A 325 11.99 -27.23 18.42
CA GLU A 325 10.68 -27.76 18.77
C GLU A 325 10.46 -27.72 20.31
N GLY A 326 9.20 -27.52 20.74
CA GLY A 326 8.76 -27.64 22.13
C GLY A 326 9.35 -26.59 23.05
N GLU A 327 10.02 -27.00 24.16
CA GLU A 327 10.52 -26.06 25.20
C GLU A 327 11.61 -25.10 24.69
N GLU A 328 12.37 -25.47 23.65
CA GLU A 328 13.41 -24.62 23.07
C GLU A 328 12.78 -23.56 22.16
N GLU A 329 11.84 -23.95 21.33
CA GLU A 329 11.01 -23.07 20.52
C GLU A 329 10.26 -22.04 21.38
N GLU A 330 9.48 -22.50 22.37
CA GLU A 330 8.76 -21.65 23.32
C GLU A 330 9.67 -20.62 24.03
N THR A 331 10.94 -21.01 24.32
CA THR A 331 11.91 -20.11 24.93
C THR A 331 12.35 -18.98 24.00
N VAL A 332 12.56 -19.27 22.71
CA VAL A 332 12.97 -18.29 21.72
C VAL A 332 11.79 -17.35 21.41
N GLU A 333 10.61 -17.91 21.19
CA GLU A 333 9.39 -17.13 20.97
C GLU A 333 9.08 -16.19 22.14
N SER A 334 9.13 -16.69 23.39
CA SER A 334 8.91 -15.86 24.58
C SER A 334 9.89 -14.70 24.66
N ARG A 335 11.16 -14.92 24.33
CA ARG A 335 12.20 -13.89 24.31
C ARG A 335 11.92 -12.83 23.26
N MET A 336 11.54 -13.24 22.06
CA MET A 336 11.19 -12.33 20.97
C MET A 336 9.94 -11.52 21.30
N GLN A 337 8.92 -12.17 21.89
CA GLN A 337 7.70 -11.49 22.35
C GLN A 337 7.98 -10.49 23.47
N GLU A 338 8.80 -10.84 24.48
CA GLU A 338 9.16 -9.92 25.56
C GLU A 338 9.92 -8.69 25.04
N ALA A 339 10.80 -8.86 24.06
CA ALA A 339 11.51 -7.75 23.42
C ALA A 339 10.56 -6.85 22.61
N LEU A 340 9.69 -7.46 21.81
CA LEU A 340 8.67 -6.74 21.05
C LEU A 340 7.72 -5.95 21.97
N ASP A 341 7.29 -6.55 23.08
CA ASP A 341 6.42 -5.89 24.06
C ASP A 341 7.14 -4.73 24.76
N ALA A 342 8.45 -4.88 25.03
CA ALA A 342 9.26 -3.81 25.60
C ALA A 342 9.46 -2.65 24.64
N GLU A 343 9.68 -2.91 23.35
CA GLU A 343 9.83 -1.91 22.32
C GLU A 343 8.50 -1.22 21.98
N ALA A 344 7.41 -1.98 21.97
CA ALA A 344 6.06 -1.48 21.74
C ALA A 344 5.54 -0.61 22.88
N SER A 345 6.03 -0.81 24.11
CA SER A 345 5.61 0.03 25.24
C SER A 345 6.02 1.48 24.99
N PRO A 346 5.07 2.45 25.03
CA PRO A 346 5.43 3.86 24.90
C PRO A 346 6.32 4.29 26.08
N ASP A 347 7.19 5.26 25.84
CA ASP A 347 7.84 6.00 26.91
C ASP A 347 6.78 6.67 27.79
N ALA A 348 7.15 7.25 28.92
CA ALA A 348 6.18 7.85 29.83
C ALA A 348 5.21 8.79 29.10
N PHE A 349 3.94 8.40 29.04
CA PHE A 349 2.89 9.19 28.40
C PHE A 349 2.57 10.46 29.20
N GLU A 350 2.53 11.59 28.53
CA GLU A 350 2.04 12.86 29.07
C GLU A 350 0.78 13.29 28.27
N PRO A 351 -0.35 13.63 28.92
CA PRO A 351 -1.53 14.16 28.23
C PRO A 351 -1.20 15.41 27.40
N LEU A 352 -1.91 15.60 26.27
CA LEU A 352 -1.74 16.77 25.40
C LEU A 352 -2.06 18.09 26.14
N ALA A 353 -3.03 18.05 27.05
CA ALA A 353 -3.47 19.17 27.86
C ALA A 353 -3.66 18.76 29.33
N ASP A 354 -3.72 19.74 30.24
CA ASP A 354 -4.02 19.49 31.66
C ASP A 354 -5.52 19.12 31.82
N ASP A 355 -5.80 17.83 31.66
CA ASP A 355 -7.15 17.23 31.70
C ASP A 355 -7.18 16.03 32.63
N GLU A 356 -7.77 16.23 33.81
CA GLU A 356 -7.90 15.19 34.84
C GLU A 356 -8.61 13.92 34.33
N THR A 357 -9.52 14.05 33.36
CA THR A 357 -10.26 12.92 32.78
C THR A 357 -9.36 12.06 31.91
N ILE A 358 -8.51 12.68 31.09
CA ILE A 358 -7.50 11.98 30.29
C ILE A 358 -6.42 11.36 31.18
N VAL A 359 -5.96 12.09 32.22
CA VAL A 359 -5.01 11.54 33.22
C VAL A 359 -5.58 10.28 33.88
N ALA A 360 -6.90 10.24 34.15
CA ALA A 360 -7.52 9.06 34.73
C ALA A 360 -7.60 7.85 33.76
N ALA A 361 -7.50 8.08 32.45
CA ALA A 361 -7.52 7.07 31.39
C ALA A 361 -6.10 6.71 30.86
N THR A 362 -5.04 7.12 31.56
CA THR A 362 -3.64 6.91 31.10
C THR A 362 -3.36 5.45 30.81
N ASP A 363 -3.69 4.52 31.71
CA ASP A 363 -3.42 3.09 31.55
C ASP A 363 -4.14 2.51 30.30
N ASP A 364 -5.35 2.95 30.01
CA ASP A 364 -6.13 2.53 28.85
C ASP A 364 -5.53 3.08 27.55
N ILE A 365 -5.10 4.35 27.56
CA ILE A 365 -4.44 5.02 26.42
C ILE A 365 -3.10 4.34 26.10
N GLU A 366 -2.29 4.07 27.13
CA GLU A 366 -1.01 3.36 26.97
C GLU A 366 -1.23 1.94 26.44
N SER A 367 -2.27 1.24 26.89
CA SER A 367 -2.58 -0.12 26.43
C SER A 367 -2.95 -0.14 24.94
N VAL A 368 -3.79 0.80 24.48
CA VAL A 368 -4.14 0.94 23.06
C VAL A 368 -2.91 1.34 22.24
N ALA A 369 -2.11 2.30 22.72
CA ALA A 369 -0.89 2.72 22.02
C ALA A 369 0.12 1.58 21.89
N THR A 370 0.31 0.77 22.95
CA THR A 370 1.17 -0.42 22.92
C THR A 370 0.70 -1.42 21.88
N ALA A 371 -0.61 -1.70 21.78
CA ALA A 371 -1.14 -2.62 20.80
C ALA A 371 -0.91 -2.12 19.35
N ILE A 372 -1.07 -0.82 19.10
CA ILE A 372 -0.81 -0.21 17.79
C ILE A 372 0.69 -0.29 17.45
N ARG A 373 1.59 0.11 18.36
CA ARG A 373 3.04 0.05 18.15
C ARG A 373 3.50 -1.38 17.92
N ARG A 374 2.99 -2.33 18.71
CA ARG A 374 3.28 -3.75 18.57
C ARG A 374 2.89 -4.29 17.18
N ALA A 375 1.75 -3.87 16.65
CA ALA A 375 1.35 -4.26 15.29
C ALA A 375 2.35 -3.75 14.25
N VAL A 376 2.80 -2.49 14.36
CA VAL A 376 3.78 -1.90 13.44
C VAL A 376 5.11 -2.64 13.51
N PHE A 377 5.69 -2.82 14.70
CA PHE A 377 7.00 -3.47 14.89
C PHE A 377 6.96 -4.98 14.58
N ALA A 378 5.80 -5.63 14.70
CA ALA A 378 5.59 -7.00 14.24
C ALA A 378 5.33 -7.10 12.73
N SER A 379 5.46 -6.02 11.96
CA SER A 379 5.15 -5.97 10.52
C SER A 379 3.73 -6.47 10.21
N ARG A 380 2.75 -6.06 11.03
CA ARG A 380 1.33 -6.33 10.85
C ARG A 380 0.64 -5.08 10.32
N PRO A 381 -0.24 -5.18 9.32
CA PRO A 381 -1.03 -4.03 8.87
C PRO A 381 -1.89 -3.44 9.99
N VAL A 382 -2.00 -2.11 10.03
CA VAL A 382 -2.92 -1.39 10.91
C VAL A 382 -4.09 -0.87 10.10
N VAL A 383 -5.30 -1.37 10.37
CA VAL A 383 -6.53 -1.00 9.68
C VAL A 383 -7.40 -0.15 10.58
N VAL A 384 -7.51 1.15 10.28
CA VAL A 384 -8.35 2.08 11.04
C VAL A 384 -9.75 2.11 10.43
N ARG A 385 -10.75 1.69 11.21
CA ARG A 385 -12.17 1.79 10.86
C ARG A 385 -12.80 2.87 11.74
N HIS A 386 -13.33 3.93 11.14
CA HIS A 386 -13.83 5.07 11.90
C HIS A 386 -15.26 5.42 11.55
N ALA A 387 -15.99 6.02 12.51
CA ALA A 387 -17.31 6.56 12.22
C ALA A 387 -17.25 7.61 11.10
N ALA A 388 -18.27 7.64 10.23
CA ALA A 388 -18.42 8.67 9.19
C ALA A 388 -18.94 10.00 9.77
N THR A 389 -18.27 10.49 10.82
CA THR A 389 -18.54 11.75 11.52
C THR A 389 -17.28 12.60 11.58
N THR A 390 -17.41 13.89 11.87
CA THR A 390 -16.24 14.76 12.09
C THR A 390 -15.28 14.15 13.12
N ASP A 391 -15.81 13.67 14.23
CA ASP A 391 -15.04 13.07 15.32
C ASP A 391 -14.28 11.81 14.85
N GLY A 392 -14.94 10.93 14.11
CA GLY A 392 -14.29 9.73 13.55
C GLY A 392 -13.21 10.04 12.53
N TYR A 393 -13.46 10.96 11.61
CA TYR A 393 -12.45 11.36 10.60
C TYR A 393 -11.23 11.99 11.23
N VAL A 394 -11.39 12.89 12.22
CA VAL A 394 -10.27 13.56 12.89
C VAL A 394 -9.51 12.58 13.78
N THR A 395 -10.21 11.69 14.48
CA THR A 395 -9.59 10.61 15.27
C THR A 395 -8.76 9.69 14.39
N GLY A 396 -9.32 9.22 13.28
CA GLY A 396 -8.60 8.38 12.33
C GLY A 396 -7.38 9.08 11.72
N ALA A 397 -7.48 10.37 11.41
CA ALA A 397 -6.37 11.17 10.91
C ALA A 397 -5.26 11.37 11.95
N ALA A 398 -5.61 11.51 13.24
CA ALA A 398 -4.63 11.58 14.33
C ALA A 398 -3.82 10.29 14.44
N ILE A 399 -4.49 9.13 14.38
CA ILE A 399 -3.84 7.81 14.41
C ILE A 399 -2.96 7.62 13.16
N GLU A 400 -3.45 7.98 11.98
CA GLU A 400 -2.67 7.94 10.73
C GLU A 400 -1.39 8.77 10.85
N ARG A 401 -1.49 9.99 11.40
CA ARG A 401 -0.33 10.89 11.58
C ARG A 401 0.74 10.29 12.48
N ALA A 402 0.35 9.49 13.47
CA ALA A 402 1.26 8.84 14.40
C ALA A 402 1.87 7.55 13.81
N VAL A 403 1.07 6.74 13.11
CA VAL A 403 1.45 5.41 12.63
C VAL A 403 2.34 5.47 11.40
N LEU A 404 2.01 6.31 10.40
CA LEU A 404 2.72 6.33 9.13
C LEU A 404 4.23 6.61 9.22
N PRO A 405 4.74 7.51 10.10
CA PRO A 405 6.18 7.69 10.28
C PRO A 405 6.86 6.41 10.78
N LEU A 406 6.27 5.72 11.77
CA LEU A 406 6.79 4.46 12.30
C LEU A 406 6.82 3.35 11.24
N VAL A 407 5.75 3.22 10.45
CA VAL A 407 5.71 2.27 9.32
C VAL A 407 6.83 2.56 8.30
N ARG A 408 7.11 3.83 8.00
CA ARG A 408 8.19 4.21 7.07
C ARG A 408 9.58 4.02 7.64
N GLU A 409 9.73 4.10 8.95
CA GLU A 409 10.99 3.83 9.64
C GLU A 409 11.29 2.33 9.69
N GLU A 410 10.27 1.53 9.98
CA GLU A 410 10.37 0.08 10.06
C GLU A 410 10.61 -0.56 8.69
N HIS A 411 9.99 -0.04 7.65
CA HIS A 411 10.05 -0.61 6.31
C HIS A 411 10.80 0.31 5.34
N ALA A 412 11.88 -0.19 4.74
CA ALA A 412 12.67 0.55 3.76
C ALA A 412 11.96 0.77 2.40
N SER A 413 10.80 0.15 2.18
CA SER A 413 10.03 0.26 0.93
C SER A 413 9.27 1.58 0.84
N SER A 414 9.28 2.21 -0.34
CA SER A 414 8.57 3.48 -0.57
C SER A 414 7.04 3.33 -0.57
N ASP A 415 6.53 2.12 -0.74
CA ASP A 415 5.11 1.74 -0.75
C ASP A 415 4.64 1.10 0.56
N ALA A 416 5.50 1.03 1.59
CA ALA A 416 5.19 0.48 2.90
C ALA A 416 3.89 1.03 3.49
N ALA A 417 3.64 2.33 3.35
CA ALA A 417 2.42 2.96 3.80
C ALA A 417 1.15 2.38 3.17
N TYR A 418 1.23 1.86 1.95
CA TYR A 418 0.12 1.23 1.25
C TYR A 418 -0.16 -0.19 1.77
N HIS A 419 0.89 -0.95 2.10
CA HIS A 419 0.76 -2.33 2.56
C HIS A 419 0.45 -2.45 4.06
N TYR A 420 1.01 -1.54 4.86
CA TYR A 420 0.94 -1.65 6.33
C TYR A 420 -0.02 -0.67 7.00
N PHE A 421 -0.73 0.17 6.23
CA PHE A 421 -1.72 1.09 6.81
C PHE A 421 -2.90 1.32 5.89
N ASP A 422 -4.12 1.16 6.43
CA ASP A 422 -5.36 1.52 5.75
C ASP A 422 -6.31 2.26 6.70
N ARG A 423 -7.05 3.25 6.19
CA ARG A 423 -8.04 4.01 6.95
C ARG A 423 -9.30 4.23 6.14
N ARG A 424 -10.41 3.74 6.66
CA ARG A 424 -11.70 3.77 5.96
C ARG A 424 -12.87 4.11 6.90
N PRO A 425 -13.85 4.94 6.46
CA PRO A 425 -15.08 5.16 7.21
C PRO A 425 -15.93 3.89 7.23
N LEU A 426 -16.77 3.78 8.28
CA LEU A 426 -17.83 2.79 8.39
C LEU A 426 -19.05 3.25 7.58
N GLU A 427 -19.79 2.31 7.00
CA GLU A 427 -20.99 2.63 6.21
C GLU A 427 -22.18 3.08 7.10
N GLU A 428 -22.36 2.48 8.28
CA GLU A 428 -23.53 2.67 9.15
C GLU A 428 -23.22 3.28 10.52
N GLY A 429 -22.03 3.82 10.75
CA GLY A 429 -21.63 4.45 12.03
C GLY A 429 -21.30 3.46 13.17
N SER A 430 -21.59 2.17 13.04
CA SER A 430 -21.18 1.07 13.91
C SER A 430 -20.53 -0.03 13.06
N TYR A 431 -19.62 -0.81 13.64
CA TYR A 431 -18.97 -1.91 12.93
C TYR A 431 -19.85 -3.14 12.90
N GLY A 432 -20.81 -3.15 11.97
CA GLY A 432 -21.76 -4.25 11.81
C GLY A 432 -21.23 -5.40 10.95
N MET A 433 -22.05 -6.46 10.83
CA MET A 433 -21.70 -7.68 10.06
C MET A 433 -21.35 -7.40 8.60
N ALA A 434 -21.91 -6.36 7.98
CA ALA A 434 -21.63 -6.01 6.59
C ALA A 434 -20.19 -5.51 6.39
N ASP A 435 -19.72 -4.59 7.25
CA ASP A 435 -18.33 -4.13 7.25
C ASP A 435 -17.38 -5.26 7.63
N ALA A 436 -17.70 -6.03 8.68
CA ALA A 436 -16.88 -7.15 9.13
C ALA A 436 -16.68 -8.22 8.05
N THR A 437 -17.73 -8.55 7.28
CA THR A 437 -17.63 -9.52 6.17
C THR A 437 -16.69 -9.02 5.07
N LYS A 438 -16.77 -7.73 4.70
CA LYS A 438 -15.89 -7.14 3.68
C LYS A 438 -14.44 -7.12 4.15
N ASP A 439 -14.22 -6.72 5.39
CA ASP A 439 -12.88 -6.61 5.95
C ASP A 439 -12.23 -7.98 6.14
N THR A 440 -12.98 -8.97 6.64
CA THR A 440 -12.51 -10.34 6.77
C THR A 440 -12.17 -10.96 5.42
N SER A 441 -13.02 -10.76 4.39
CA SER A 441 -12.73 -11.27 3.05
C SER A 441 -11.45 -10.65 2.48
N ARG A 442 -11.26 -9.32 2.62
CA ARG A 442 -10.05 -8.63 2.14
C ARG A 442 -8.79 -9.11 2.86
N MET A 443 -8.86 -9.24 4.18
CA MET A 443 -7.75 -9.70 5.01
C MET A 443 -7.30 -11.11 4.63
N LEU A 444 -8.25 -12.04 4.44
CA LEU A 444 -7.97 -13.41 4.03
C LEU A 444 -7.44 -13.48 2.59
N ASP A 445 -7.98 -12.68 1.68
CA ASP A 445 -7.47 -12.55 0.31
C ASP A 445 -6.02 -12.04 0.28
N ASN A 446 -5.69 -11.07 1.15
CA ASN A 446 -4.33 -10.53 1.27
C ASN A 446 -3.37 -11.57 1.87
N GLN A 447 -3.80 -12.29 2.91
CA GLN A 447 -3.01 -13.38 3.49
C GLN A 447 -2.72 -14.49 2.47
N GLU A 448 -3.74 -14.90 1.69
CA GLU A 448 -3.58 -15.97 0.69
C GLU A 448 -2.68 -15.55 -0.49
N ARG A 449 -2.79 -14.28 -0.95
CA ARG A 449 -2.08 -13.81 -2.15
C ARG A 449 -0.73 -13.19 -1.88
N HIS A 450 -0.52 -12.62 -0.71
CA HIS A 450 0.64 -11.77 -0.40
C HIS A 450 1.38 -12.23 0.85
N ASP A 451 0.92 -13.31 1.50
CA ASP A 451 1.45 -13.78 2.78
C ASP A 451 1.48 -12.68 3.86
N GLU A 452 0.50 -11.75 3.79
CA GLU A 452 0.37 -10.69 4.77
C GLU A 452 -0.07 -11.26 6.12
N LYS A 453 0.54 -10.78 7.21
CA LYS A 453 0.11 -11.12 8.57
C LYS A 453 -1.30 -10.55 8.83
N LEU A 454 -2.05 -11.19 9.73
CA LEU A 454 -3.37 -10.68 10.14
C LEU A 454 -3.23 -9.27 10.73
N PRO A 455 -4.06 -8.30 10.28
CA PRO A 455 -3.96 -6.90 10.70
C PRO A 455 -4.39 -6.70 12.16
N LEU A 456 -4.02 -5.54 12.73
CA LEU A 456 -4.69 -4.97 13.88
C LEU A 456 -5.80 -4.02 13.41
N PHE A 457 -7.03 -4.23 13.87
CA PHE A 457 -8.11 -3.27 13.65
C PHE A 457 -8.15 -2.21 14.76
N VAL A 458 -8.21 -0.94 14.35
CA VAL A 458 -8.37 0.20 15.25
C VAL A 458 -9.71 0.87 14.98
N PHE A 459 -10.63 0.77 15.93
CA PHE A 459 -11.95 1.42 15.83
C PHE A 459 -11.89 2.82 16.43
N ALA A 460 -12.10 3.85 15.60
CA ALA A 460 -12.03 5.25 15.98
C ALA A 460 -13.43 5.91 15.98
N ALA A 461 -13.87 6.39 17.14
CA ALA A 461 -15.23 6.86 17.38
C ALA A 461 -16.30 5.80 17.01
N ALA A 462 -15.98 4.54 17.22
CA ALA A 462 -16.77 3.37 16.87
C ALA A 462 -16.32 2.16 17.70
N GLY A 463 -17.10 1.07 17.67
CA GLY A 463 -16.73 -0.19 18.30
C GLY A 463 -17.21 -0.37 19.73
N SER A 464 -17.53 0.69 20.47
CA SER A 464 -17.92 0.61 21.89
C SER A 464 -19.34 0.11 22.13
N THR A 465 -20.22 0.20 21.15
CA THR A 465 -21.66 -0.06 21.32
C THR A 465 -22.05 -1.51 21.04
N GLU A 466 -23.25 -1.92 21.55
CA GLU A 466 -23.82 -3.24 21.30
C GLU A 466 -24.00 -3.52 19.79
N ASP A 467 -24.20 -2.49 18.97
CA ASP A 467 -24.39 -2.62 17.51
C ASP A 467 -23.13 -3.07 16.79
N SER A 468 -21.94 -2.96 17.41
CA SER A 468 -20.66 -3.40 16.85
C SER A 468 -20.27 -4.81 17.28
N LEU A 469 -20.97 -5.42 18.23
CA LEU A 469 -20.57 -6.72 18.80
C LEU A 469 -20.51 -7.85 17.78
N ASP A 470 -21.50 -7.93 16.88
CA ASP A 470 -21.51 -8.98 15.85
C ASP A 470 -20.29 -8.90 14.92
N GLY A 471 -19.83 -7.68 14.61
CA GLY A 471 -18.63 -7.45 13.80
C GLY A 471 -17.35 -7.80 14.56
N LEU A 472 -17.24 -7.41 15.83
CA LEU A 472 -16.10 -7.73 16.68
C LEU A 472 -16.01 -9.25 16.96
N GLU A 473 -17.15 -9.93 17.20
CA GLU A 473 -17.18 -11.38 17.32
C GLU A 473 -16.69 -12.10 16.06
N MET A 474 -16.97 -11.53 14.89
CA MET A 474 -16.46 -12.08 13.63
C MET A 474 -14.95 -11.98 13.55
N LEU A 475 -14.34 -10.86 13.93
CA LEU A 475 -12.88 -10.71 13.98
C LEU A 475 -12.25 -11.69 14.97
N ASP A 476 -12.83 -11.81 16.17
CA ASP A 476 -12.36 -12.74 17.21
C ASP A 476 -12.37 -14.22 16.75
N ILE A 477 -13.40 -14.63 15.98
CA ILE A 477 -13.47 -15.99 15.39
C ILE A 477 -12.26 -16.29 14.48
N TYR A 478 -11.73 -15.25 13.78
CA TYR A 478 -10.54 -15.38 12.93
C TYR A 478 -9.23 -15.10 13.66
N GLY A 479 -9.26 -14.87 14.98
CA GLY A 479 -8.08 -14.56 15.79
C GLY A 479 -7.48 -13.18 15.49
N VAL A 480 -8.29 -12.24 15.02
CA VAL A 480 -7.85 -10.90 14.64
C VAL A 480 -7.98 -9.95 15.82
N GLU A 481 -6.88 -9.36 16.22
CA GLU A 481 -6.85 -8.39 17.31
C GLU A 481 -7.50 -7.05 16.92
N SER A 482 -8.16 -6.43 17.88
CA SER A 482 -8.78 -5.12 17.71
C SER A 482 -8.59 -4.23 18.93
N VAL A 483 -8.56 -2.92 18.71
CA VAL A 483 -8.56 -1.91 19.77
C VAL A 483 -9.64 -0.87 19.50
N VAL A 484 -10.18 -0.29 20.58
CA VAL A 484 -11.28 0.68 20.51
C VAL A 484 -10.87 2.02 21.13
N VAL A 485 -11.08 3.11 20.38
CA VAL A 485 -10.86 4.51 20.79
C VAL A 485 -12.18 5.27 20.62
N ASP A 486 -12.87 5.57 21.72
CA ASP A 486 -14.22 6.13 21.62
C ASP A 486 -14.52 7.15 22.75
N SER A 487 -15.64 7.83 22.64
CA SER A 487 -16.24 8.72 23.63
C SER A 487 -17.51 8.14 24.28
N LEU A 488 -17.90 6.93 23.91
CA LEU A 488 -19.10 6.27 24.43
C LEU A 488 -18.75 5.22 25.48
N SER A 489 -19.68 4.97 26.38
CA SER A 489 -19.50 3.87 27.35
C SER A 489 -19.39 2.54 26.60
N THR A 490 -18.35 1.81 26.89
CA THR A 490 -18.09 0.52 26.29
C THR A 490 -19.09 -0.54 26.76
N ALA A 491 -19.64 -1.31 25.84
CA ALA A 491 -20.44 -2.48 26.16
C ALA A 491 -19.55 -3.54 26.84
N ALA A 492 -20.08 -4.21 27.86
CA ALA A 492 -19.29 -5.17 28.63
C ALA A 492 -18.61 -6.28 27.80
N ARG A 493 -19.24 -6.67 26.68
CA ARG A 493 -18.64 -7.66 25.75
C ARG A 493 -17.57 -7.09 24.84
N THR A 494 -17.57 -5.78 24.58
CA THR A 494 -16.50 -5.13 23.82
C THR A 494 -15.17 -5.27 24.54
N ASP A 495 -15.16 -5.07 25.88
CA ASP A 495 -13.95 -5.24 26.70
C ASP A 495 -13.46 -6.70 26.77
N GLU A 496 -14.31 -7.68 26.42
CA GLU A 496 -13.92 -9.10 26.34
C GLU A 496 -13.37 -9.45 24.94
N LEU A 497 -13.80 -8.75 23.88
CA LEU A 497 -13.46 -9.01 22.48
C LEU A 497 -12.27 -8.18 21.99
N ALA A 498 -12.16 -6.92 22.45
CA ALA A 498 -11.08 -6.04 22.09
C ALA A 498 -9.82 -6.30 22.94
N THR A 499 -8.65 -6.23 22.34
CA THR A 499 -7.35 -6.36 23.00
C THR A 499 -7.13 -5.23 24.01
N ALA A 500 -7.56 -4.00 23.65
CA ALA A 500 -7.54 -2.83 24.53
C ALA A 500 -8.63 -1.83 24.14
N THR A 501 -9.10 -1.06 25.14
CA THR A 501 -10.15 -0.05 24.96
C THR A 501 -9.78 1.23 25.68
N ALA A 502 -9.75 2.36 24.98
CA ALA A 502 -9.63 3.69 25.56
C ALA A 502 -10.92 4.47 25.27
N SER A 503 -11.79 4.62 26.27
CA SER A 503 -13.09 5.27 26.13
C SER A 503 -13.36 6.26 27.26
N VAL A 504 -13.64 7.53 26.91
CA VAL A 504 -13.84 8.63 27.88
C VAL A 504 -15.11 9.40 27.55
N THR A 505 -16.17 9.15 28.31
CA THR A 505 -17.53 9.63 28.01
C THR A 505 -17.74 11.15 28.10
N ASP A 506 -16.87 11.87 28.80
CA ASP A 506 -16.97 13.33 28.97
C ASP A 506 -16.09 14.10 27.98
N ARG A 507 -15.53 13.40 26.97
CA ARG A 507 -14.67 13.97 25.93
C ARG A 507 -15.10 13.48 24.54
N THR A 508 -14.60 14.12 23.49
CA THR A 508 -14.78 13.62 22.12
C THR A 508 -13.86 12.43 21.88
N ALA A 509 -14.20 11.55 20.95
CA ALA A 509 -13.34 10.42 20.59
C ALA A 509 -11.98 10.93 20.07
N CYS A 510 -11.96 12.07 19.36
CA CYS A 510 -10.72 12.71 18.93
C CYS A 510 -9.87 13.18 20.12
N THR A 511 -10.46 13.65 21.21
CA THR A 511 -9.66 13.99 22.40
C THR A 511 -8.91 12.77 22.92
N VAL A 512 -9.56 11.61 22.99
CA VAL A 512 -8.92 10.35 23.38
C VAL A 512 -7.91 9.92 22.32
N GLY A 513 -8.33 9.91 21.05
CA GLY A 513 -7.50 9.45 19.92
C GLY A 513 -6.25 10.30 19.67
N ALA A 514 -6.32 11.61 19.86
CA ALA A 514 -5.13 12.46 19.78
C ALA A 514 -4.12 12.16 20.90
N ASN A 515 -4.60 11.83 22.10
CA ASN A 515 -3.76 11.39 23.20
C ASN A 515 -3.17 9.98 22.96
N VAL A 516 -3.96 9.05 22.39
CA VAL A 516 -3.46 7.75 21.92
C VAL A 516 -2.39 7.95 20.84
N ALA A 517 -2.63 8.81 19.84
CA ALA A 517 -1.68 9.12 18.78
C ALA A 517 -0.36 9.71 19.32
N ALA A 518 -0.44 10.59 20.33
CA ALA A 518 0.74 11.13 21.01
C ALA A 518 1.51 10.06 21.81
N ALA A 519 0.81 9.06 22.35
CA ALA A 519 1.45 7.92 23.03
C ALA A 519 2.02 6.92 22.02
N VAL A 520 1.42 6.74 20.84
CA VAL A 520 1.96 5.91 19.75
C VAL A 520 3.26 6.50 19.21
N ASN A 521 3.31 7.82 19.01
CA ASN A 521 4.48 8.51 18.46
C ASN A 521 4.60 9.92 19.03
N GLU A 522 5.57 10.13 19.92
CA GLU A 522 5.79 11.43 20.57
C GLU A 522 6.29 12.50 19.59
N ASP A 523 6.97 12.13 18.52
CA ASP A 523 7.53 13.07 17.54
C ASP A 523 6.44 13.87 16.82
N VAL A 524 5.23 13.32 16.67
CA VAL A 524 4.09 14.02 16.05
C VAL A 524 3.22 14.80 17.04
N ARG A 525 3.56 14.79 18.33
CA ARG A 525 2.77 15.43 19.40
C ARG A 525 2.43 16.88 19.09
N SER A 526 3.37 17.65 18.52
CA SER A 526 3.16 19.05 18.17
C SER A 526 2.08 19.25 17.10
N ASP A 527 1.84 18.25 16.26
CA ASP A 527 0.88 18.31 15.16
C ASP A 527 -0.55 18.01 15.63
N LEU A 528 -0.70 17.41 16.81
CA LEU A 528 -1.98 16.90 17.32
C LEU A 528 -2.74 17.91 18.18
N GLY A 529 -2.07 18.97 18.66
CA GLY A 529 -2.61 19.85 19.71
C GLY A 529 -3.93 20.55 19.36
N HIS A 530 -4.18 20.85 18.10
CA HIS A 530 -5.40 21.53 17.66
C HIS A 530 -6.58 20.58 17.40
N LEU A 531 -6.33 19.29 17.19
CA LEU A 531 -7.34 18.34 16.75
C LEU A 531 -8.52 18.19 17.72
N PRO A 532 -8.34 18.12 19.06
CA PRO A 532 -9.48 18.06 19.97
C PRO A 532 -10.43 19.23 19.80
N ALA A 533 -9.92 20.48 19.66
CA ALA A 533 -10.74 21.67 19.50
C ALA A 533 -11.59 21.67 18.22
N VAL A 534 -11.16 20.97 17.19
CA VAL A 534 -11.92 20.80 15.94
C VAL A 534 -13.19 19.98 16.15
N THR A 535 -13.21 19.03 17.08
CA THR A 535 -14.31 18.08 17.24
C THR A 535 -15.39 18.47 18.26
N PHE A 536 -15.16 19.49 19.10
CA PHE A 536 -16.19 20.02 20.00
C PHE A 536 -17.20 20.89 19.26
N TRP A 537 -18.45 20.44 19.14
CA TRP A 537 -19.54 21.19 18.51
C TRP A 537 -20.13 22.30 19.40
N GLU A 538 -20.01 22.13 20.69
CA GLU A 538 -20.46 23.10 21.71
C GLU A 538 -19.22 23.63 22.46
N ASP A 539 -19.32 23.85 23.72
CA ASP A 539 -18.26 24.45 24.53
C ASP A 539 -16.95 23.65 24.51
N THR A 540 -15.96 24.13 23.77
CA THR A 540 -14.59 23.59 23.81
C THR A 540 -13.97 23.88 25.18
N PRO A 541 -13.45 22.87 25.90
CA PRO A 541 -12.76 23.10 27.16
C PRO A 541 -11.56 24.06 26.99
N ASP A 542 -11.38 24.99 27.96
CA ASP A 542 -10.34 26.03 27.88
C ASP A 542 -8.95 25.45 27.57
N ALA A 543 -8.59 24.31 28.17
CA ALA A 543 -7.29 23.67 27.97
C ALA A 543 -7.03 23.28 26.50
N TYR A 544 -8.04 22.80 25.77
CA TYR A 544 -7.93 22.46 24.36
C TYR A 544 -8.05 23.69 23.44
N ALA A 545 -8.83 24.70 23.85
CA ALA A 545 -8.88 25.98 23.14
C ALA A 545 -7.53 26.71 23.20
N ASP A 546 -6.87 26.70 24.36
CA ASP A 546 -5.54 27.28 24.56
C ASP A 546 -4.49 26.51 23.72
N LEU A 547 -4.52 25.15 23.76
CA LEU A 547 -3.61 24.29 22.99
C LEU A 547 -3.77 24.49 21.47
N ALA A 548 -5.00 24.59 20.96
CA ALA A 548 -5.25 24.90 19.55
C ALA A 548 -4.74 26.28 19.16
N SER A 549 -4.90 27.26 20.05
CA SER A 549 -4.41 28.64 19.86
C SER A 549 -2.88 28.68 19.80
N GLU A 550 -2.19 27.87 20.60
CA GLU A 550 -0.73 27.70 20.55
C GLU A 550 -0.28 27.08 19.23
N ALA A 551 -1.07 26.16 18.66
CA ALA A 551 -0.86 25.59 17.33
C ALA A 551 -1.26 26.53 16.18
N GLY A 552 -1.75 27.76 16.48
CA GLY A 552 -2.12 28.76 15.48
C GLY A 552 -3.57 28.63 14.97
N ILE A 553 -4.38 27.77 15.57
CA ILE A 553 -5.79 27.55 15.23
C ILE A 553 -6.67 28.25 16.25
N ASP A 554 -7.30 29.35 15.88
CA ASP A 554 -8.26 30.05 16.71
C ASP A 554 -9.66 29.36 16.66
N ALA A 555 -10.58 29.84 17.50
CA ALA A 555 -11.92 29.26 17.59
C ALA A 555 -12.71 29.31 16.26
N GLU A 556 -12.47 30.33 15.43
CA GLU A 556 -13.11 30.45 14.11
C GLU A 556 -12.51 29.45 13.11
N ALA A 557 -11.19 29.30 13.09
CA ALA A 557 -10.50 28.31 12.26
C ALA A 557 -10.91 26.88 12.66
N ALA A 558 -10.96 26.57 13.96
CA ALA A 558 -11.44 25.26 14.44
C ALA A 558 -12.89 24.98 14.02
N ARG A 559 -13.78 25.99 14.06
CA ARG A 559 -15.14 25.86 13.56
C ARG A 559 -15.18 25.59 12.05
N GLN A 560 -14.38 26.31 11.26
CA GLN A 560 -14.32 26.14 9.81
C GLN A 560 -13.80 24.74 9.43
N LEU A 561 -12.76 24.24 10.10
CA LEU A 561 -12.27 22.88 9.93
C LEU A 561 -13.35 21.85 10.25
N ARG A 562 -14.03 21.99 11.39
CA ARG A 562 -15.12 21.10 11.80
C ARG A 562 -16.24 21.03 10.76
N GLU A 563 -16.70 22.18 10.26
CA GLU A 563 -17.78 22.27 9.28
C GLU A 563 -17.34 21.70 7.92
N ALA A 564 -16.08 21.93 7.50
CA ALA A 564 -15.54 21.38 6.29
C ALA A 564 -15.48 19.84 6.36
N ILE A 565 -14.94 19.28 7.45
CA ILE A 565 -14.86 17.83 7.64
C ILE A 565 -16.26 17.21 7.78
N ALA A 566 -17.21 17.89 8.47
CA ALA A 566 -18.59 17.42 8.56
C ALA A 566 -19.26 17.33 7.19
N LEU A 567 -18.99 18.28 6.31
CA LEU A 567 -19.49 18.26 4.94
C LEU A 567 -18.93 17.06 4.16
N GLU A 568 -17.63 16.82 4.26
CA GLU A 568 -16.98 15.67 3.63
C GLU A 568 -17.47 14.33 4.18
N ALA A 569 -17.64 14.24 5.50
CA ALA A 569 -18.22 13.07 6.17
C ALA A 569 -19.64 12.77 5.68
N PHE A 570 -20.47 13.82 5.48
CA PHE A 570 -21.85 13.67 4.99
C PHE A 570 -21.91 13.07 3.58
N TYR A 571 -20.97 13.44 2.70
CA TYR A 571 -20.95 12.91 1.34
C TYR A 571 -20.31 11.53 1.23
N GLN A 572 -19.70 11.00 2.30
CA GLN A 572 -19.08 9.68 2.38
C GLN A 572 -18.25 9.34 1.12
N SER A 573 -17.51 10.31 0.63
CA SER A 573 -16.87 10.11 -0.65
C SER A 573 -15.52 9.44 -0.50
N TYR A 574 -15.37 8.41 -1.25
CA TYR A 574 -14.26 7.56 -1.66
C TYR A 574 -12.82 8.02 -1.32
N GLU A 575 -11.86 7.12 -1.46
CA GLU A 575 -10.42 7.17 -1.17
C GLU A 575 -9.74 8.52 -1.49
N ASP A 576 -10.16 9.22 -2.55
CA ASP A 576 -9.63 10.54 -2.96
C ASP A 576 -9.78 11.65 -1.90
N LYS A 577 -10.58 11.45 -0.86
CA LYS A 577 -10.82 12.47 0.18
C LYS A 577 -10.11 12.22 1.50
N ARG A 578 -9.45 11.09 1.65
CA ARG A 578 -8.53 10.85 2.76
C ARG A 578 -7.42 11.93 2.76
N GLU A 579 -6.81 12.17 1.61
CA GLU A 579 -5.80 13.20 1.43
C GLU A 579 -6.34 14.60 1.73
N LEU A 580 -7.53 14.96 1.22
CA LEU A 580 -8.14 16.24 1.50
C LEU A 580 -8.32 16.50 3.00
N ILE A 581 -8.72 15.50 3.78
CA ILE A 581 -8.88 15.66 5.23
C ILE A 581 -7.52 15.84 5.92
N ILE A 582 -6.50 15.12 5.48
CA ILE A 582 -5.14 15.28 5.97
C ILE A 582 -4.62 16.70 5.64
N ASP A 583 -4.80 17.17 4.41
CA ASP A 583 -4.41 18.53 3.98
C ASP A 583 -5.14 19.61 4.78
N LEU A 584 -6.45 19.45 5.01
CA LEU A 584 -7.25 20.36 5.83
C LEU A 584 -6.75 20.45 7.27
N LEU A 585 -6.35 19.33 7.87
CA LEU A 585 -5.96 19.26 9.27
C LEU A 585 -4.49 19.66 9.49
N PHE A 586 -3.58 19.27 8.61
CA PHE A 586 -2.16 19.35 8.88
C PHE A 586 -1.39 20.31 7.96
N ASP A 587 -1.76 20.48 6.68
CA ASP A 587 -1.03 21.32 5.74
C ASP A 587 -1.51 22.77 5.71
N GLN A 588 -2.64 23.08 6.36
CA GLN A 588 -3.18 24.43 6.56
C GLN A 588 -3.10 25.31 5.31
N GLU A 589 -3.53 24.84 4.14
CA GLU A 589 -3.72 25.71 3.00
C GLU A 589 -4.71 26.80 3.36
N VAL A 590 -4.17 28.02 3.52
CA VAL A 590 -4.87 29.21 4.01
C VAL A 590 -6.10 29.47 3.15
N GLY A 591 -7.27 29.17 3.73
CA GLY A 591 -8.56 29.45 3.12
C GLY A 591 -9.30 28.23 2.52
N LEU A 592 -8.69 27.05 2.42
CA LEU A 592 -9.39 25.86 1.93
C LEU A 592 -10.54 25.47 2.86
N ALA A 593 -10.28 25.38 4.17
CA ALA A 593 -11.30 25.10 5.18
C ALA A 593 -12.42 26.14 5.20
N ALA A 594 -12.08 27.44 5.07
CA ALA A 594 -13.05 28.53 5.00
C ALA A 594 -13.96 28.40 3.78
N ASN A 595 -13.41 28.11 2.60
CA ASN A 595 -14.18 27.96 1.36
C ASN A 595 -15.12 26.75 1.40
N VAL A 596 -14.67 25.64 2.00
CA VAL A 596 -15.49 24.42 2.15
C VAL A 596 -16.57 24.66 3.22
N SER A 597 -16.25 25.32 4.34
CA SER A 597 -17.19 25.68 5.42
C SER A 597 -18.32 26.61 4.95
N GLU A 598 -18.06 27.53 4.00
CA GLU A 598 -19.13 28.36 3.41
C GLU A 598 -20.22 27.50 2.74
N GLN A 599 -19.85 26.40 2.11
CA GLN A 599 -20.80 25.46 1.49
C GLN A 599 -21.63 24.70 2.53
N PHE A 600 -21.08 24.45 3.73
CA PHE A 600 -21.83 23.83 4.84
C PHE A 600 -23.01 24.68 5.29
N THR A 601 -22.83 26.01 5.33
CA THR A 601 -23.86 26.95 5.77
C THR A 601 -24.97 27.15 4.74
N GLU A 602 -24.69 26.91 3.43
CA GLU A 602 -25.67 27.03 2.33
C GLU A 602 -26.58 25.80 2.17
N LYS A 603 -26.24 24.67 2.76
CA LYS A 603 -26.98 23.39 2.69
C LYS A 603 -27.68 23.07 3.98
#